data_a79c13b410f25ba91a3dd6235298618e
#
_entry.id   a79c13b410f25ba91a3dd6235298618e
#
_cell.length_a   1.000
_cell.length_b   1.000
_cell.length_c   1.000
_cell.angle_alpha   90.00
_cell.angle_beta   90.00
_cell.angle_gamma   90.00
#
_symmetry.space_group_name_H-M   'P 1'
#
loop_
_entity.id
_entity.type
_entity.pdbx_description
1 polymer ?
#
loop_
_entity_poly.entity_id
_entity_poly.type
_entity_poly.pdbx_seq_one_letter_code
_entity_poly.pdbx_strand_id
1 'polypeptide(L)'
;MHASVIAAVLSLFVAGTPQTSGADAEGFIRNWLVLAPIAIDGESGAVEIDRDFLGGEATVRPKAGEEVSVGGQTLAWQPHQTSDYFIDFLQSFGTQRGEYVAGYAVAYVTAPEDMTVTLALSTNDQGKAWLNGKPVFKFADTRTLDKDTDKVNVTLTKGQNILVLKVINEVNNWQACARFLKDGQPVRNIQISAVRQ
;
A
#
# COMPACT_ATOMS: atom_id res chain seq x y z
N MET A 1 55.08 -28.63 -32.82
CA MET A 1 54.08 -27.58 -33.05
C MET A 1 52.79 -28.02 -32.35
N HIS A 2 52.47 -27.42 -31.20
CA HIS A 2 51.26 -27.73 -30.48
C HIS A 2 50.32 -26.52 -30.65
N ALA A 3 49.20 -26.73 -31.30
CA ALA A 3 48.17 -25.72 -31.47
C ALA A 3 47.21 -25.78 -30.27
N SER A 4 47.20 -24.70 -29.47
CA SER A 4 46.22 -24.54 -28.39
C SER A 4 44.92 -23.98 -28.95
N VAL A 5 43.84 -24.75 -28.78
CA VAL A 5 42.49 -24.30 -29.12
C VAL A 5 41.95 -23.57 -27.89
N ILE A 6 41.72 -22.27 -28.01
CA ILE A 6 41.04 -21.46 -26.98
C ILE A 6 39.53 -21.56 -27.24
N ALA A 7 38.81 -22.24 -26.35
CA ALA A 7 37.37 -22.28 -26.36
C ALA A 7 36.81 -21.01 -25.72
N ALA A 8 36.14 -20.17 -26.50
CA ALA A 8 35.44 -19.02 -25.98
C ALA A 8 34.10 -19.47 -25.35
N VAL A 9 33.96 -19.30 -24.04
CA VAL A 9 32.70 -19.52 -23.35
C VAL A 9 31.83 -18.29 -23.53
N LEU A 10 30.77 -18.42 -24.32
CA LEU A 10 29.78 -17.41 -24.53
C LEU A 10 28.79 -17.45 -23.33
N SER A 11 28.95 -16.54 -22.38
CA SER A 11 28.01 -16.39 -21.27
C SER A 11 26.74 -15.75 -21.79
N LEU A 12 25.65 -16.51 -21.91
CA LEU A 12 24.32 -15.92 -22.13
C LEU A 12 23.89 -15.18 -20.86
N PHE A 13 23.89 -13.85 -20.93
CA PHE A 13 23.16 -13.04 -19.97
C PHE A 13 21.66 -13.22 -20.23
N VAL A 14 21.01 -14.05 -19.41
CA VAL A 14 19.54 -14.02 -19.32
C VAL A 14 19.18 -12.72 -18.62
N ALA A 15 18.69 -11.76 -19.37
CA ALA A 15 18.09 -10.54 -18.80
C ALA A 15 16.91 -10.98 -17.94
N GLY A 16 17.09 -10.99 -16.62
CA GLY A 16 16.03 -11.24 -15.67
C GLY A 16 14.92 -10.21 -15.90
N THR A 17 13.67 -10.68 -15.99
CA THR A 17 12.50 -9.80 -16.01
C THR A 17 12.59 -8.85 -14.82
N PRO A 18 12.40 -7.53 -14.98
CA PRO A 18 12.45 -6.59 -13.89
C PRO A 18 11.38 -6.97 -12.85
N GLN A 19 11.84 -7.43 -11.70
CA GLN A 19 10.96 -7.80 -10.59
C GLN A 19 10.57 -6.50 -9.89
N THR A 20 9.28 -6.25 -9.81
CA THR A 20 8.73 -5.13 -9.03
C THR A 20 9.18 -5.29 -7.58
N SER A 21 10.07 -4.43 -7.09
CA SER A 21 10.46 -4.47 -5.69
C SER A 21 9.29 -4.01 -4.81
N GLY A 22 9.03 -4.72 -3.71
CA GLY A 22 7.97 -4.37 -2.75
C GLY A 22 6.56 -4.79 -3.13
N ALA A 23 6.40 -5.61 -4.21
CA ALA A 23 5.17 -6.29 -4.57
C ALA A 23 5.42 -7.78 -4.81
N ASP A 24 4.36 -8.59 -4.74
CA ASP A 24 4.42 -10.02 -5.03
C ASP A 24 4.30 -10.35 -6.53
N ALA A 25 4.23 -11.65 -6.85
CA ALA A 25 4.07 -12.12 -8.22
C ALA A 25 2.75 -11.72 -8.87
N GLU A 26 1.70 -11.47 -8.09
CA GLU A 26 0.41 -10.96 -8.55
C GLU A 26 0.36 -9.42 -8.60
N GLY A 27 1.43 -8.73 -8.14
CA GLY A 27 1.56 -7.27 -8.11
C GLY A 27 0.99 -6.61 -6.86
N PHE A 28 0.52 -7.37 -5.86
CA PHE A 28 0.04 -6.80 -4.61
C PHE A 28 1.17 -6.17 -3.81
N ILE A 29 0.91 -4.97 -3.30
CA ILE A 29 1.87 -4.20 -2.51
C ILE A 29 2.14 -4.91 -1.20
N ARG A 30 3.43 -5.15 -0.91
CA ARG A 30 3.89 -5.87 0.28
C ARG A 30 4.58 -4.96 1.30
N ASN A 31 5.10 -3.83 0.86
CA ASN A 31 5.86 -2.91 1.69
C ASN A 31 5.08 -1.63 1.94
N TRP A 32 4.77 -1.39 3.21
CA TRP A 32 3.97 -0.27 3.66
C TRP A 32 4.64 0.47 4.82
N LEU A 33 4.33 1.76 4.98
CA LEU A 33 4.41 2.44 6.27
C LEU A 33 3.02 2.44 6.87
N VAL A 34 2.89 2.02 8.12
CA VAL A 34 1.59 1.85 8.78
C VAL A 34 1.53 2.68 10.06
N LEU A 35 0.41 3.35 10.28
CA LEU A 35 0.08 4.08 11.51
C LEU A 35 -1.26 3.57 12.03
N ALA A 36 -1.24 2.87 13.14
CA ALA A 36 -2.42 2.28 13.79
C ALA A 36 -2.10 1.83 15.23
N PRO A 37 -3.11 1.53 16.07
CA PRO A 37 -4.52 1.82 15.89
C PRO A 37 -4.87 3.25 16.37
N ILE A 38 -5.79 3.89 15.68
CA ILE A 38 -6.42 5.15 16.12
C ILE A 38 -7.84 4.80 16.57
N ALA A 39 -8.15 5.02 17.84
CA ALA A 39 -9.50 4.76 18.33
C ALA A 39 -10.51 5.70 17.67
N ILE A 40 -11.66 5.16 17.27
CA ILE A 40 -12.84 5.94 16.87
C ILE A 40 -13.88 5.84 18.00
N ASP A 41 -14.59 6.93 18.26
CA ASP A 41 -15.38 7.10 19.49
C ASP A 41 -16.73 6.31 19.48
N GLY A 42 -16.71 5.04 18.96
CA GLY A 42 -17.90 4.19 18.89
C GLY A 42 -18.91 4.61 17.84
N GLU A 43 -18.57 5.61 17.03
CA GLU A 43 -19.34 6.00 15.87
C GLU A 43 -19.14 4.96 14.75
N SER A 44 -20.16 4.84 13.90
CA SER A 44 -20.07 3.99 12.71
C SER A 44 -18.88 4.43 11.84
N GLY A 45 -18.13 3.47 11.33
CA GLY A 45 -17.03 3.72 10.39
C GLY A 45 -17.48 4.48 9.14
N ALA A 46 -18.76 4.37 8.77
CA ALA A 46 -19.38 5.14 7.69
C ALA A 46 -19.37 6.65 7.98
N VAL A 47 -19.44 7.07 9.23
CA VAL A 47 -19.33 8.47 9.67
C VAL A 47 -17.87 8.87 9.76
N GLU A 48 -17.03 8.05 10.40
CA GLU A 48 -15.63 8.33 10.68
C GLU A 48 -14.73 8.28 9.43
N ILE A 49 -15.18 7.67 8.33
CA ILE A 49 -14.36 7.58 7.11
C ILE A 49 -13.99 8.95 6.52
N ASP A 50 -14.81 9.98 6.76
CA ASP A 50 -14.55 11.34 6.29
C ASP A 50 -13.82 12.23 7.31
N ARG A 51 -13.70 11.79 8.56
CA ARG A 51 -12.94 12.52 9.59
C ARG A 51 -11.46 12.48 9.30
N ASP A 52 -10.81 13.62 9.20
CA ASP A 52 -9.35 13.72 9.08
C ASP A 52 -8.69 13.56 10.45
N PHE A 53 -8.09 12.41 10.73
CA PHE A 53 -7.41 12.13 12.00
C PHE A 53 -6.01 12.75 12.07
N LEU A 54 -5.42 13.09 10.92
CA LEU A 54 -4.01 13.50 10.82
C LEU A 54 -3.82 15.00 10.56
N GLY A 55 -4.91 15.74 10.34
CA GLY A 55 -4.84 17.17 9.98
C GLY A 55 -4.23 17.40 8.61
N GLY A 56 -4.53 16.53 7.65
CA GLY A 56 -3.98 16.55 6.29
C GLY A 56 -3.74 15.15 5.72
N GLU A 57 -4.59 14.18 6.05
CA GLU A 57 -4.43 12.76 5.69
C GLU A 57 -4.17 12.52 4.19
N ALA A 58 -4.73 13.35 3.31
CA ALA A 58 -4.53 13.25 1.88
C ALA A 58 -3.07 13.52 1.42
N THR A 59 -2.33 14.29 2.20
CA THR A 59 -1.02 14.82 1.81
C THR A 59 0.13 14.35 2.69
N VAL A 60 -0.13 13.42 3.62
CA VAL A 60 0.90 12.86 4.49
C VAL A 60 2.04 12.23 3.68
N ARG A 61 3.27 12.46 4.14
CA ARG A 61 4.49 11.92 3.53
C ARG A 61 5.42 11.38 4.62
N PRO A 62 4.99 10.37 5.37
CA PRO A 62 5.68 9.94 6.57
C PRO A 62 7.02 9.28 6.30
N LYS A 63 7.85 9.26 7.34
CA LYS A 63 9.05 8.43 7.43
C LYS A 63 8.90 7.41 8.54
N ALA A 64 9.63 6.31 8.45
CA ALA A 64 9.69 5.32 9.51
C ALA A 64 10.15 5.98 10.83
N GLY A 65 9.44 5.71 11.91
CA GLY A 65 9.69 6.29 13.24
C GLY A 65 9.15 7.71 13.44
N GLU A 66 8.56 8.33 12.43
CA GLU A 66 7.93 9.65 12.58
C GLU A 66 6.69 9.54 13.47
N GLU A 67 6.64 10.37 14.53
CA GLU A 67 5.58 10.36 15.51
C GLU A 67 4.43 11.31 15.13
N VAL A 68 3.23 10.90 15.46
CA VAL A 68 1.98 11.67 15.26
C VAL A 68 1.17 11.63 16.54
N SER A 69 0.74 12.80 17.02
CA SER A 69 -0.22 12.89 18.13
C SER A 69 -1.64 12.84 17.57
N VAL A 70 -2.39 11.81 17.93
CA VAL A 70 -3.75 11.58 17.45
C VAL A 70 -4.59 10.88 18.51
N GLY A 71 -5.82 11.31 18.72
CA GLY A 71 -6.72 10.69 19.69
C GLY A 71 -6.19 10.68 21.14
N GLY A 72 -5.38 11.68 21.51
CA GLY A 72 -4.77 11.77 22.84
C GLY A 72 -3.60 10.81 23.09
N GLN A 73 -3.12 10.12 22.06
CA GLN A 73 -1.96 9.23 22.10
C GLN A 73 -0.90 9.64 21.08
N THR A 74 0.34 9.23 21.29
CA THR A 74 1.41 9.37 20.30
C THR A 74 1.66 8.02 19.64
N LEU A 75 1.51 8.00 18.31
CA LEU A 75 1.79 6.83 17.46
C LEU A 75 2.97 7.13 16.55
N ALA A 76 3.73 6.10 16.20
CA ALA A 76 4.82 6.23 15.23
C ALA A 76 4.53 5.43 13.96
N TRP A 77 4.88 5.99 12.80
CA TRP A 77 4.82 5.29 11.53
C TRP A 77 5.82 4.12 11.51
N GLN A 78 5.33 2.91 11.30
CA GLN A 78 6.14 1.71 11.32
C GLN A 78 6.23 1.07 9.94
N PRO A 79 7.44 0.68 9.47
CA PRO A 79 7.57 -0.12 8.28
C PRO A 79 6.97 -1.50 8.52
N HIS A 80 6.15 -1.95 7.58
CA HIS A 80 5.51 -3.24 7.62
C HIS A 80 5.66 -3.95 6.27
N GLN A 81 6.11 -5.21 6.32
CA GLN A 81 6.16 -6.09 5.17
C GLN A 81 5.22 -7.26 5.41
N THR A 82 4.18 -7.36 4.59
CA THR A 82 3.23 -8.49 4.69
C THR A 82 3.72 -9.71 3.90
N SER A 83 3.44 -10.91 4.41
CA SER A 83 3.64 -12.18 3.69
C SER A 83 2.44 -12.54 2.79
N ASP A 84 1.28 -11.95 3.04
CA ASP A 84 0.05 -12.18 2.29
C ASP A 84 -0.21 -11.09 1.24
N TYR A 85 -1.19 -11.28 0.36
CA TYR A 85 -1.58 -10.27 -0.63
C TYR A 85 -2.25 -9.04 -0.01
N PHE A 86 -2.48 -9.04 1.31
CA PHE A 86 -3.11 -7.97 2.08
C PHE A 86 -2.28 -7.59 3.31
N ILE A 87 -2.53 -6.41 3.85
CA ILE A 87 -2.11 -6.03 5.20
C ILE A 87 -3.17 -6.57 6.16
N ASP A 88 -2.72 -7.26 7.21
CA ASP A 88 -3.51 -7.52 8.40
C ASP A 88 -3.04 -6.59 9.52
N PHE A 89 -3.85 -5.58 9.82
CA PHE A 89 -3.50 -4.58 10.84
C PHE A 89 -3.50 -5.17 12.24
N LEU A 90 -4.34 -6.17 12.52
CA LEU A 90 -4.37 -6.85 13.81
C LEU A 90 -3.06 -7.60 14.07
N GLN A 91 -2.60 -8.34 13.07
CA GLN A 91 -1.34 -9.07 13.14
C GLN A 91 -0.13 -8.13 13.21
N SER A 92 -0.19 -7.00 12.49
CA SER A 92 0.91 -6.04 12.40
C SER A 92 1.21 -5.33 13.72
N PHE A 93 0.21 -5.10 14.56
CA PHE A 93 0.35 -4.30 15.79
C PHE A 93 0.15 -5.09 17.08
N GLY A 94 -0.14 -6.39 17.01
CA GLY A 94 -0.35 -7.24 18.19
C GLY A 94 -1.46 -6.72 19.09
N THR A 95 -2.41 -5.99 18.55
CA THR A 95 -3.43 -5.30 19.32
C THR A 95 -4.59 -6.23 19.64
N GLN A 96 -4.89 -6.38 20.92
CA GLN A 96 -6.15 -6.97 21.42
C GLN A 96 -7.37 -6.05 21.18
N ARG A 97 -7.16 -4.86 20.63
CA ARG A 97 -8.19 -3.86 20.33
C ARG A 97 -8.17 -3.54 18.84
N GLY A 98 -8.83 -4.37 18.07
CA GLY A 98 -9.04 -4.14 16.64
C GLY A 98 -10.43 -3.65 16.30
N GLU A 99 -11.29 -3.38 17.30
CA GLU A 99 -12.67 -2.94 17.09
C GLU A 99 -12.79 -1.42 17.24
N TYR A 100 -13.59 -0.81 16.36
CA TYR A 100 -13.81 0.64 16.31
C TYR A 100 -12.51 1.43 16.24
N VAL A 101 -11.70 1.11 15.23
CA VAL A 101 -10.39 1.71 15.02
C VAL A 101 -10.17 2.12 13.57
N ALA A 102 -9.33 3.14 13.38
CA ALA A 102 -8.82 3.55 12.10
C ALA A 102 -7.31 3.29 12.02
N GLY A 103 -6.83 3.01 10.82
CA GLY A 103 -5.42 2.90 10.51
C GLY A 103 -5.10 3.44 9.12
N TYR A 104 -3.85 3.80 8.94
CA TYR A 104 -3.33 4.27 7.66
C TYR A 104 -2.20 3.36 7.19
N ALA A 105 -2.17 3.14 5.89
CA ALA A 105 -1.06 2.49 5.21
C ALA A 105 -0.59 3.36 4.04
N VAL A 106 0.71 3.62 3.97
CA VAL A 106 1.32 4.46 2.93
C VAL A 106 2.35 3.65 2.17
N ALA A 107 2.28 3.72 0.83
CA ALA A 107 3.29 3.17 -0.06
C ALA A 107 3.83 4.26 -0.99
N TYR A 108 5.16 4.29 -1.14
CA TYR A 108 5.85 5.12 -2.12
C TYR A 108 6.06 4.33 -3.40
N VAL A 109 5.56 4.86 -4.53
CA VAL A 109 5.55 4.19 -5.82
C VAL A 109 6.37 5.00 -6.82
N THR A 110 7.54 4.50 -7.20
CA THR A 110 8.39 5.15 -8.19
C THR A 110 8.07 4.62 -9.58
N ALA A 111 7.60 5.50 -10.46
CA ALA A 111 7.30 5.20 -11.85
C ALA A 111 8.40 5.75 -12.77
N PRO A 112 8.80 5.00 -13.84
CA PRO A 112 9.85 5.45 -14.77
C PRO A 112 9.40 6.59 -15.68
N GLU A 113 8.09 6.72 -15.89
CA GLU A 113 7.43 7.69 -16.77
C GLU A 113 6.01 7.97 -16.30
N ASP A 114 5.35 8.96 -16.87
CA ASP A 114 3.92 9.17 -16.65
C ASP A 114 3.15 8.00 -17.26
N MET A 115 2.28 7.36 -16.48
CA MET A 115 1.52 6.20 -16.92
C MET A 115 0.11 6.16 -16.32
N THR A 116 -0.88 5.89 -17.20
CA THR A 116 -2.23 5.58 -16.76
C THR A 116 -2.33 4.09 -16.45
N VAL A 117 -2.78 3.79 -15.25
CA VAL A 117 -2.91 2.41 -14.73
C VAL A 117 -4.23 2.27 -13.96
N THR A 118 -4.64 1.04 -13.71
CA THR A 118 -5.76 0.76 -12.80
C THR A 118 -5.19 0.49 -11.41
N LEU A 119 -5.59 1.28 -10.42
CA LEU A 119 -5.44 0.93 -9.00
C LEU A 119 -6.58 -0.02 -8.66
N ALA A 120 -6.25 -1.25 -8.35
CA ALA A 120 -7.17 -2.27 -7.84
C ALA A 120 -6.92 -2.44 -6.35
N LEU A 121 -7.96 -2.33 -5.53
CA LEU A 121 -7.86 -2.36 -4.08
C LEU A 121 -9.12 -2.95 -3.43
N SER A 122 -9.00 -3.26 -2.15
CA SER A 122 -10.12 -3.64 -1.30
C SER A 122 -9.79 -3.38 0.17
N THR A 123 -10.80 -3.18 0.98
CA THR A 123 -10.70 -2.96 2.42
C THR A 123 -11.75 -3.80 3.16
N ASN A 124 -11.44 -4.14 4.38
CA ASN A 124 -12.35 -4.68 5.38
C ASN A 124 -12.17 -3.81 6.65
N ASP A 125 -13.12 -2.98 7.09
CA ASP A 125 -14.41 -2.68 6.49
C ASP A 125 -14.34 -1.46 5.53
N GLN A 126 -14.53 -0.24 6.06
CA GLN A 126 -14.54 1.00 5.31
C GLN A 126 -13.14 1.40 4.86
N GLY A 127 -13.07 2.05 3.70
CA GLY A 127 -11.78 2.48 3.17
C GLY A 127 -11.85 3.76 2.37
N LYS A 128 -10.73 4.50 2.39
CA LYS A 128 -10.51 5.69 1.59
C LYS A 128 -9.08 5.71 1.10
N ALA A 129 -8.88 6.15 -0.14
CA ALA A 129 -7.54 6.22 -0.71
C ALA A 129 -7.30 7.54 -1.43
N TRP A 130 -6.05 7.98 -1.35
CA TRP A 130 -5.52 9.13 -2.08
C TRP A 130 -4.27 8.73 -2.84
N LEU A 131 -4.13 9.24 -4.06
CA LEU A 131 -2.91 9.17 -4.83
C LEU A 131 -2.40 10.59 -5.08
N ASN A 132 -1.19 10.88 -4.62
CA ASN A 132 -0.57 12.21 -4.73
C ASN A 132 -1.47 13.35 -4.17
N GLY A 133 -2.18 13.09 -3.08
CA GLY A 133 -3.08 14.06 -2.44
C GLY A 133 -4.48 14.16 -3.06
N LYS A 134 -4.74 13.47 -4.16
CA LYS A 134 -6.08 13.44 -4.80
C LYS A 134 -6.86 12.23 -4.30
N PRO A 135 -8.12 12.39 -3.85
CA PRO A 135 -8.97 11.27 -3.48
C PRO A 135 -9.27 10.43 -4.73
N VAL A 136 -9.05 9.13 -4.64
CA VAL A 136 -9.25 8.19 -5.76
C VAL A 136 -10.24 7.07 -5.43
N PHE A 137 -10.51 6.85 -4.14
CA PHE A 137 -11.41 5.80 -3.70
C PHE A 137 -12.06 6.16 -2.37
N LYS A 138 -13.33 5.74 -2.19
CA LYS A 138 -14.04 5.73 -0.92
C LYS A 138 -15.09 4.62 -0.92
N PHE A 139 -15.12 3.85 0.14
CA PHE A 139 -16.16 2.89 0.48
C PHE A 139 -16.53 3.08 1.95
N ALA A 140 -17.82 3.21 2.24
CA ALA A 140 -18.31 3.65 3.56
C ALA A 140 -19.28 2.65 4.22
N ASP A 141 -19.22 1.38 3.83
CA ASP A 141 -20.04 0.31 4.41
C ASP A 141 -19.16 -0.84 4.92
N THR A 142 -19.74 -1.83 5.57
CA THR A 142 -19.01 -3.02 6.02
C THR A 142 -18.91 -4.05 4.92
N ARG A 143 -17.77 -4.75 4.87
CA ARG A 143 -17.55 -5.85 3.92
C ARG A 143 -16.38 -6.73 4.32
N THR A 144 -16.35 -7.95 3.76
CA THR A 144 -15.14 -8.79 3.77
C THR A 144 -14.13 -8.34 2.71
N LEU A 145 -12.85 -8.70 2.92
CA LEU A 145 -11.81 -8.44 1.95
C LEU A 145 -11.86 -9.46 0.81
N ASP A 146 -11.98 -8.96 -0.42
CA ASP A 146 -11.80 -9.73 -1.65
C ASP A 146 -10.80 -9.05 -2.59
N LYS A 147 -10.05 -9.82 -3.40
CA LYS A 147 -9.09 -9.25 -4.35
C LYS A 147 -9.81 -8.39 -5.39
N ASP A 148 -9.29 -7.18 -5.64
CA ASP A 148 -9.71 -6.31 -6.75
C ASP A 148 -11.19 -5.93 -6.78
N THR A 149 -11.82 -5.86 -5.62
CA THR A 149 -13.25 -5.49 -5.49
C THR A 149 -13.50 -4.10 -6.10
N ASP A 150 -12.59 -3.17 -5.86
CA ASP A 150 -12.67 -1.81 -6.39
C ASP A 150 -11.55 -1.58 -7.40
N LYS A 151 -11.89 -0.89 -8.50
CA LYS A 151 -10.95 -0.55 -9.56
C LYS A 151 -11.15 0.88 -10.00
N VAL A 152 -10.08 1.66 -10.02
CA VAL A 152 -10.09 3.05 -10.45
C VAL A 152 -8.91 3.34 -11.36
N ASN A 153 -9.14 4.05 -12.46
CA ASN A 153 -8.06 4.51 -13.33
C ASN A 153 -7.37 5.71 -12.69
N VAL A 154 -6.06 5.62 -12.56
CA VAL A 154 -5.21 6.65 -11.96
C VAL A 154 -3.99 6.91 -12.82
N THR A 155 -3.37 8.07 -12.64
CA THR A 155 -2.09 8.40 -13.27
C THR A 155 -0.97 8.38 -12.25
N LEU A 156 0.02 7.52 -12.47
CA LEU A 156 1.31 7.62 -11.82
C LEU A 156 2.15 8.61 -12.62
N THR A 157 2.68 9.64 -11.98
CA THR A 157 3.61 10.57 -12.60
C THR A 157 5.04 10.02 -12.52
N LYS A 158 5.89 10.39 -13.46
CA LYS A 158 7.31 10.04 -13.43
C LYS A 158 7.95 10.42 -12.11
N GLY A 159 8.72 9.50 -11.53
CA GLY A 159 9.31 9.65 -10.20
C GLY A 159 8.44 9.09 -9.09
N GLN A 160 8.60 9.59 -7.88
CA GLN A 160 7.94 9.06 -6.70
C GLN A 160 6.49 9.58 -6.56
N ASN A 161 5.55 8.66 -6.51
CA ASN A 161 4.15 8.88 -6.16
C ASN A 161 3.89 8.36 -4.75
N ILE A 162 2.83 8.84 -4.13
CA ILE A 162 2.41 8.39 -2.81
C ILE A 162 0.97 7.90 -2.85
N LEU A 163 0.79 6.64 -2.46
CA LEU A 163 -0.51 6.04 -2.20
C LEU A 163 -0.76 6.04 -0.69
N VAL A 164 -1.85 6.66 -0.26
CA VAL A 164 -2.33 6.65 1.13
C VAL A 164 -3.63 5.87 1.18
N LEU A 165 -3.69 4.87 2.04
CA LEU A 165 -4.92 4.15 2.39
C LEU A 165 -5.29 4.48 3.82
N LYS A 166 -6.57 4.77 4.07
CA LYS A 166 -7.23 4.77 5.37
C LYS A 166 -8.16 3.60 5.42
N VAL A 167 -8.09 2.82 6.48
CA VAL A 167 -8.93 1.64 6.70
C VAL A 167 -9.54 1.73 8.07
N ILE A 168 -10.85 1.64 8.16
CA ILE A 168 -11.58 1.57 9.42
C ILE A 168 -12.07 0.15 9.62
N ASN A 169 -11.97 -0.33 10.84
CA ASN A 169 -12.54 -1.59 11.27
C ASN A 169 -13.57 -1.34 12.37
N GLU A 170 -14.77 -1.85 12.18
CA GLU A 170 -15.77 -1.87 13.25
C GLU A 170 -15.55 -3.11 14.11
N VAL A 171 -15.55 -4.29 13.50
CA VAL A 171 -15.36 -5.56 14.21
C VAL A 171 -14.67 -6.61 13.34
N ASN A 172 -14.12 -7.64 13.94
CA ASN A 172 -13.49 -8.81 13.31
C ASN A 172 -12.17 -8.49 12.58
N ASN A 173 -12.08 -8.83 11.28
CA ASN A 173 -10.86 -8.68 10.50
C ASN A 173 -10.63 -7.23 10.09
N TRP A 174 -9.39 -6.78 10.15
CA TRP A 174 -8.98 -5.44 9.75
C TRP A 174 -7.90 -5.52 8.69
N GLN A 175 -8.30 -5.44 7.44
CA GLN A 175 -7.45 -5.80 6.32
C GLN A 175 -7.59 -4.84 5.13
N ALA A 176 -6.53 -4.74 4.33
CA ALA A 176 -6.56 -4.03 3.06
C ALA A 176 -5.57 -4.63 2.07
N CYS A 177 -5.90 -4.54 0.78
CA CYS A 177 -4.96 -4.87 -0.29
C CYS A 177 -5.01 -3.83 -1.40
N ALA A 178 -3.90 -3.68 -2.13
CA ALA A 178 -3.82 -2.82 -3.31
C ALA A 178 -2.77 -3.32 -4.29
N ARG A 179 -3.01 -3.11 -5.59
CA ARG A 179 -2.05 -3.34 -6.66
C ARG A 179 -2.31 -2.41 -7.85
N PHE A 180 -1.30 -2.24 -8.69
CA PHE A 180 -1.42 -1.50 -9.94
C PHE A 180 -1.45 -2.46 -11.13
N LEU A 181 -2.46 -2.28 -11.99
CA LEU A 181 -2.66 -3.10 -13.19
C LEU A 181 -2.61 -2.22 -14.44
N LYS A 182 -2.09 -2.77 -15.52
CA LYS A 182 -2.21 -2.23 -16.86
C LYS A 182 -2.73 -3.33 -17.78
N ASP A 183 -3.82 -3.07 -18.48
CA ASP A 183 -4.51 -4.07 -19.32
C ASP A 183 -4.82 -5.38 -18.57
N GLY A 184 -5.20 -5.26 -17.29
CA GLY A 184 -5.51 -6.39 -16.42
C GLY A 184 -4.30 -7.16 -15.89
N GLN A 185 -3.07 -6.77 -16.25
CA GLN A 185 -1.84 -7.41 -15.80
C GLN A 185 -1.10 -6.55 -14.76
N PRO A 186 -0.39 -7.16 -13.80
CA PRO A 186 0.42 -6.41 -12.83
C PRO A 186 1.45 -5.51 -13.52
N VAL A 187 1.52 -4.24 -13.09
CA VAL A 187 2.57 -3.31 -13.56
C VAL A 187 3.91 -3.74 -12.99
N ARG A 188 4.90 -4.01 -13.85
CA ARG A 188 6.19 -4.59 -13.45
C ARG A 188 7.36 -3.61 -13.43
N ASN A 189 7.21 -2.46 -14.10
CA ASN A 189 8.28 -1.47 -14.24
C ASN A 189 8.17 -0.32 -13.21
N ILE A 190 7.45 -0.52 -12.11
CA ILE A 190 7.40 0.38 -10.95
C ILE A 190 8.16 -0.21 -9.78
N GLN A 191 8.64 0.63 -8.88
CA GLN A 191 9.23 0.21 -7.60
C GLN A 191 8.33 0.67 -6.47
N ILE A 192 8.06 -0.21 -5.50
CA ILE A 192 7.21 0.08 -4.36
C ILE A 192 8.04 -0.06 -3.08
N SER A 193 7.93 0.92 -2.20
CA SER A 193 8.76 1.02 -1.00
C SER A 193 7.98 1.64 0.15
N ALA A 194 8.35 1.27 1.37
CA ALA A 194 7.97 1.97 2.60
C ALA A 194 8.91 3.16 2.90
N VAL A 195 9.82 3.50 1.98
CA VAL A 195 10.84 4.54 2.19
C VAL A 195 10.58 5.72 1.26
N ARG A 196 10.43 6.90 1.86
CA ARG A 196 10.40 8.17 1.13
C ARG A 196 11.79 8.48 0.59
N GLN A 197 11.90 8.69 -0.71
CA GLN A 197 13.11 9.20 -1.37
C GLN A 197 13.20 10.72 -1.25
#